data_75a35e6309bbff107bad6b736aada863
#
_entry.id   75a35e6309bbff107bad6b736aada863
#
_cell.length_a   1.000
_cell.length_b   1.000
_cell.length_c   1.000
_cell.angle_alpha   90.00
_cell.angle_beta   90.00
_cell.angle_gamma   90.00
#
_symmetry.space_group_name_H-M   'P 1'
#
loop_
_entity.id
_entity.type
_entity.pdbx_description
1 polymer ?
#
loop_
_entity_poly.entity_id
_entity_poly.type
_entity_poly.pdbx_seq_one_letter_code
_entity_poly.pdbx_strand_id
1 'polypeptide(L)'
;MPIAYPEILSLKNEGEKFRWDAKDTIIYALGLGLCADPMDENELAFVYENALKTVPTQAGVIAWGANAGPTGINYLMVVDGERKIEFHKPMKSSGEVTASSRIVGAWDKGPGKGAVIVSETTLTDEAGELFLTITGSMFARGDGGFGGPSEGQPEPHAVPTRAPDQSVDIPTRPDQALIYRMSGDRNPLHCDPAIAKAAGFPRPILHGMCTYGITCRAVLQTYAGYDPTRFKSHQARFSAPVFPGETITVDLWKDGDVISFEARIKERGVTVIKNGKTVLA
;
A
#
# COMPACT_ATOMS: atom_id res chain seq x y z
N MET A 1 -12.80 6.43 -23.21
CA MET A 1 -12.95 7.90 -23.32
C MET A 1 -11.81 8.50 -22.54
N PRO A 2 -11.22 9.62 -22.96
CA PRO A 2 -10.18 10.30 -22.17
C PRO A 2 -10.76 10.83 -20.85
N ILE A 3 -9.88 11.25 -19.95
CA ILE A 3 -10.28 11.91 -18.69
C ILE A 3 -11.14 13.14 -19.04
N ALA A 4 -12.32 13.21 -18.45
CA ALA A 4 -13.19 14.38 -18.54
C ALA A 4 -13.07 15.21 -17.26
N TYR A 5 -12.72 16.49 -17.36
CA TYR A 5 -12.61 17.39 -16.24
C TYR A 5 -13.58 18.56 -16.39
N PRO A 6 -14.35 18.94 -15.34
CA PRO A 6 -14.25 18.47 -13.95
C PRO A 6 -15.05 17.19 -13.62
N GLU A 7 -15.69 16.54 -14.54
CA GLU A 7 -16.62 15.43 -14.35
C GLU A 7 -16.00 14.26 -13.59
N ILE A 8 -14.69 14.00 -13.77
CA ILE A 8 -13.98 12.95 -13.04
C ILE A 8 -14.13 13.10 -11.52
N LEU A 9 -14.22 14.33 -11.01
CA LEU A 9 -14.36 14.60 -9.56
C LEU A 9 -15.76 14.23 -9.01
N SER A 10 -16.73 13.96 -9.90
CA SER A 10 -18.06 13.47 -9.50
C SER A 10 -18.15 11.95 -9.43
N LEU A 11 -17.10 11.25 -9.87
CA LEU A 11 -17.09 9.78 -9.86
C LEU A 11 -17.10 9.26 -8.42
N LYS A 12 -18.05 8.39 -8.15
CA LYS A 12 -18.20 7.68 -6.89
C LYS A 12 -18.88 6.34 -7.10
N ASN A 13 -18.58 5.40 -6.22
CA ASN A 13 -19.24 4.11 -6.11
C ASN A 13 -19.46 3.83 -4.62
N GLU A 14 -20.67 3.47 -4.22
CA GLU A 14 -21.07 3.35 -2.83
C GLU A 14 -21.75 2.01 -2.56
N GLY A 15 -21.55 1.46 -1.35
CA GLY A 15 -22.29 0.32 -0.87
C GLY A 15 -21.76 -1.05 -1.32
N GLU A 16 -20.55 -1.13 -1.86
CA GLU A 16 -19.94 -2.41 -2.23
C GLU A 16 -19.45 -3.17 -0.99
N LYS A 17 -19.87 -4.43 -0.86
CA LYS A 17 -19.58 -5.25 0.32
C LYS A 17 -18.39 -6.17 0.11
N PHE A 18 -17.51 -6.21 1.12
CA PHE A 18 -16.33 -7.07 1.15
C PHE A 18 -16.26 -7.84 2.46
N ARG A 19 -15.72 -9.05 2.39
CA ARG A 19 -15.50 -9.92 3.55
C ARG A 19 -14.09 -10.47 3.53
N TRP A 20 -13.54 -10.67 4.71
CA TRP A 20 -12.29 -11.39 4.90
C TRP A 20 -12.42 -12.29 6.14
N ASP A 21 -11.62 -13.33 6.17
CA ASP A 21 -11.58 -14.30 7.28
C ASP A 21 -10.16 -14.47 7.84
N ALA A 22 -10.02 -15.33 8.83
CA ALA A 22 -8.74 -15.63 9.46
C ALA A 22 -7.71 -16.18 8.47
N LYS A 23 -8.13 -16.93 7.44
CA LYS A 23 -7.25 -17.44 6.40
C LYS A 23 -6.67 -16.31 5.55
N ASP A 24 -7.48 -15.32 5.18
CA ASP A 24 -7.02 -14.16 4.42
C ASP A 24 -5.99 -13.36 5.25
N THR A 25 -6.24 -13.22 6.55
CA THR A 25 -5.33 -12.55 7.49
C THR A 25 -3.99 -13.27 7.60
N ILE A 26 -4.00 -14.59 7.74
CA ILE A 26 -2.79 -15.43 7.80
C ILE A 26 -2.03 -15.36 6.46
N ILE A 27 -2.73 -15.52 5.34
CA ILE A 27 -2.12 -15.44 4.01
C ILE A 27 -1.47 -14.08 3.79
N TYR A 28 -2.11 -12.99 4.21
CA TYR A 28 -1.53 -11.65 4.12
C TYR A 28 -0.22 -11.55 4.91
N ALA A 29 -0.21 -11.99 6.16
CA ALA A 29 0.98 -11.98 7.01
C ALA A 29 2.13 -12.82 6.43
N LEU A 30 1.84 -14.05 5.98
CA LEU A 30 2.80 -14.90 5.27
C LEU A 30 3.31 -14.23 3.97
N GLY A 31 2.43 -13.55 3.25
CA GLY A 31 2.75 -12.76 2.05
C GLY A 31 3.72 -11.61 2.31
N LEU A 32 3.78 -11.08 3.54
CA LEU A 32 4.77 -10.11 3.99
C LEU A 32 6.04 -10.76 4.56
N GLY A 33 6.10 -12.09 4.61
CA GLY A 33 7.24 -12.84 5.14
C GLY A 33 7.29 -12.93 6.66
N LEU A 34 6.18 -12.65 7.39
CA LEU A 34 6.14 -12.90 8.82
C LEU A 34 6.29 -14.41 9.11
N CYS A 35 6.83 -14.71 10.29
CA CYS A 35 7.08 -16.09 10.75
C CYS A 35 8.00 -16.90 9.82
N ALA A 36 8.96 -16.22 9.18
CA ALA A 36 10.02 -16.90 8.43
C ALA A 36 10.90 -17.73 9.37
N ASP A 37 11.08 -17.27 10.61
CA ASP A 37 11.58 -18.06 11.74
C ASP A 37 10.36 -18.59 12.53
N PRO A 38 10.10 -19.89 12.51
CA PRO A 38 8.96 -20.48 13.24
C PRO A 38 9.11 -20.42 14.77
N MET A 39 10.28 -20.01 15.28
CA MET A 39 10.54 -19.85 16.71
C MET A 39 10.30 -18.41 17.19
N ASP A 40 9.96 -17.47 16.30
CA ASP A 40 9.59 -16.10 16.69
C ASP A 40 8.12 -16.06 17.17
N GLU A 41 7.92 -16.14 18.48
CA GLU A 41 6.60 -16.10 19.11
C GLU A 41 5.85 -14.79 18.84
N ASN A 42 6.55 -13.67 18.61
CA ASN A 42 5.91 -12.38 18.33
C ASN A 42 5.28 -12.40 16.94
N GLU A 43 5.97 -12.97 15.96
CA GLU A 43 5.44 -13.09 14.59
C GLU A 43 4.41 -14.23 14.47
N LEU A 44 4.52 -15.28 15.30
CA LEU A 44 3.57 -16.40 15.34
C LEU A 44 2.13 -15.91 15.59
N ALA A 45 1.95 -14.86 16.38
CA ALA A 45 0.64 -14.28 16.66
C ALA A 45 -0.09 -13.72 15.42
N PHE A 46 0.59 -13.56 14.28
CA PHE A 46 0.01 -13.07 13.01
C PHE A 46 -0.30 -14.19 12.02
N VAL A 47 0.11 -15.43 12.30
CA VAL A 47 -0.05 -16.57 11.39
C VAL A 47 -0.67 -17.80 12.05
N TYR A 48 -1.08 -17.69 13.31
CA TYR A 48 -1.71 -18.76 14.08
C TYR A 48 -3.06 -18.28 14.64
N GLU A 49 -4.09 -19.11 14.51
CA GLU A 49 -5.48 -18.74 14.79
C GLU A 49 -5.76 -18.42 16.27
N ASN A 50 -4.93 -18.90 17.19
CA ASN A 50 -5.09 -18.61 18.61
C ASN A 50 -4.69 -17.16 18.92
N ALA A 51 -5.68 -16.32 19.22
CA ALA A 51 -5.51 -14.88 19.45
C ALA A 51 -4.87 -14.14 18.25
N LEU A 52 -5.28 -14.49 17.03
CA LEU A 52 -4.75 -13.99 15.76
C LEU A 52 -4.77 -12.45 15.69
N LYS A 53 -3.60 -11.87 15.50
CA LYS A 53 -3.40 -10.44 15.25
C LYS A 53 -3.41 -10.17 13.74
N THR A 54 -3.79 -8.95 13.37
CA THR A 54 -3.85 -8.51 11.98
C THR A 54 -2.77 -7.48 11.71
N VAL A 55 -1.96 -7.68 10.67
CA VAL A 55 -1.03 -6.63 10.22
C VAL A 55 -1.84 -5.43 9.72
N PRO A 56 -1.60 -4.19 10.23
CA PRO A 56 -2.45 -3.04 9.92
C PRO A 56 -2.66 -2.81 8.42
N THR A 57 -1.64 -2.98 7.61
CA THR A 57 -1.70 -2.73 6.16
C THR A 57 -2.54 -3.75 5.38
N GLN A 58 -3.04 -4.83 6.00
CA GLN A 58 -4.07 -5.67 5.39
C GLN A 58 -5.32 -4.86 5.03
N ALA A 59 -5.59 -3.77 5.76
CA ALA A 59 -6.63 -2.80 5.45
C ALA A 59 -6.64 -2.36 3.98
N GLY A 60 -5.45 -2.28 3.35
CA GLY A 60 -5.31 -1.89 1.95
C GLY A 60 -5.75 -2.94 0.92
N VAL A 61 -6.05 -4.16 1.36
CA VAL A 61 -6.42 -5.27 0.47
C VAL A 61 -7.74 -5.96 0.80
N ILE A 62 -8.36 -5.71 1.96
CA ILE A 62 -9.64 -6.34 2.34
C ILE A 62 -10.79 -5.94 1.42
N ALA A 63 -10.73 -4.75 0.82
CA ALA A 63 -11.68 -4.27 -0.18
C ALA A 63 -10.99 -4.14 -1.56
N TRP A 64 -10.20 -5.15 -1.95
CA TRP A 64 -9.51 -5.15 -3.23
C TRP A 64 -10.51 -5.11 -4.39
N GLY A 65 -10.33 -4.12 -5.27
CA GLY A 65 -11.24 -3.88 -6.38
C GLY A 65 -12.22 -2.73 -6.17
N ALA A 66 -12.44 -2.28 -4.92
CA ALA A 66 -13.22 -1.09 -4.67
C ALA A 66 -12.65 0.13 -5.42
N ASN A 67 -13.48 0.80 -6.22
CA ASN A 67 -13.06 1.93 -7.05
C ASN A 67 -14.23 2.89 -7.28
N ALA A 68 -13.91 4.12 -7.69
CA ALA A 68 -14.91 5.18 -7.92
C ALA A 68 -15.62 5.08 -9.29
N GLY A 69 -15.34 4.07 -10.08
CA GLY A 69 -15.87 3.91 -11.44
C GLY A 69 -14.86 4.28 -12.53
N PRO A 70 -15.28 4.31 -13.80
CA PRO A 70 -14.40 4.47 -14.95
C PRO A 70 -13.83 5.88 -15.04
N THR A 71 -12.54 6.03 -14.77
CA THR A 71 -11.84 7.32 -14.79
C THR A 71 -11.44 7.80 -16.19
N GLY A 72 -11.48 6.92 -17.18
CA GLY A 72 -11.02 7.21 -18.55
C GLY A 72 -9.50 7.12 -18.76
N ILE A 73 -8.74 6.71 -17.73
CA ILE A 73 -7.28 6.56 -17.83
C ILE A 73 -6.88 5.28 -18.57
N ASN A 74 -5.69 5.32 -19.16
CA ASN A 74 -5.08 4.12 -19.74
C ASN A 74 -4.35 3.32 -18.66
N TYR A 75 -5.01 2.32 -18.07
CA TYR A 75 -4.46 1.49 -17.00
C TYR A 75 -3.16 0.76 -17.34
N LEU A 76 -2.84 0.57 -18.62
CA LEU A 76 -1.57 -0.03 -19.05
C LEU A 76 -0.38 0.91 -18.81
N MET A 77 -0.63 2.21 -18.63
CA MET A 77 0.39 3.23 -18.40
C MET A 77 0.33 3.83 -16.99
N VAL A 78 -0.39 3.19 -16.08
CA VAL A 78 -0.52 3.64 -14.70
C VAL A 78 0.57 3.03 -13.84
N VAL A 79 1.11 3.84 -12.92
CA VAL A 79 1.91 3.39 -11.79
C VAL A 79 1.29 3.89 -10.49
N ASP A 80 1.37 3.09 -9.44
CA ASP A 80 1.01 3.52 -8.10
C ASP A 80 1.92 4.68 -7.67
N GLY A 81 1.32 5.74 -7.13
CA GLY A 81 2.03 6.90 -6.60
C GLY A 81 2.20 6.80 -5.09
N GLU A 82 1.12 7.00 -4.36
CA GLU A 82 1.10 7.00 -2.89
C GLU A 82 -0.05 6.17 -2.36
N ARG A 83 0.13 5.63 -1.16
CA ARG A 83 -0.90 4.96 -0.40
C ARG A 83 -0.90 5.46 1.04
N LYS A 84 -2.09 5.81 1.56
CA LYS A 84 -2.31 6.17 2.96
C LYS A 84 -3.48 5.37 3.50
N ILE A 85 -3.35 4.84 4.70
CA ILE A 85 -4.43 4.22 5.47
C ILE A 85 -4.54 4.95 6.79
N GLU A 86 -5.76 5.36 7.17
CA GLU A 86 -6.12 5.91 8.47
C GLU A 86 -7.03 4.93 9.19
N PHE A 87 -6.67 4.59 10.43
CA PHE A 87 -7.37 3.62 11.25
C PHE A 87 -8.26 4.35 12.26
N HIS A 88 -9.58 4.28 12.08
CA HIS A 88 -10.56 4.81 13.02
C HIS A 88 -10.90 3.79 14.11
N LYS A 89 -10.71 2.50 13.79
CA LYS A 89 -10.80 1.36 14.71
C LYS A 89 -9.66 0.38 14.44
N PRO A 90 -9.25 -0.44 15.43
CA PRO A 90 -8.27 -1.50 15.22
C PRO A 90 -8.73 -2.52 14.18
N MET A 91 -7.78 -3.01 13.36
CA MET A 91 -8.03 -4.10 12.42
C MET A 91 -8.45 -5.37 13.17
N LYS A 92 -9.45 -6.07 12.60
CA LYS A 92 -9.90 -7.40 13.05
C LYS A 92 -9.32 -8.48 12.13
N SER A 93 -9.22 -9.72 12.64
CA SER A 93 -8.76 -10.88 11.86
C SER A 93 -9.82 -11.43 10.90
N SER A 94 -11.05 -10.98 11.00
CA SER A 94 -12.17 -11.31 10.11
C SER A 94 -13.27 -10.26 10.23
N GLY A 95 -14.13 -10.16 9.22
CA GLY A 95 -15.28 -9.27 9.25
C GLY A 95 -15.88 -8.99 7.86
N GLU A 96 -16.87 -8.12 7.87
CA GLU A 96 -17.48 -7.53 6.68
C GLU A 96 -17.37 -6.01 6.73
N VAL A 97 -17.14 -5.39 5.58
CA VAL A 97 -17.15 -3.93 5.43
C VAL A 97 -17.96 -3.54 4.20
N THR A 98 -18.48 -2.33 4.25
CA THR A 98 -19.09 -1.66 3.11
C THR A 98 -18.14 -0.56 2.63
N ALA A 99 -17.73 -0.62 1.36
CA ALA A 99 -16.83 0.34 0.74
C ALA A 99 -17.61 1.43 0.02
N SER A 100 -17.10 2.66 0.13
CA SER A 100 -17.53 3.81 -0.67
C SER A 100 -16.31 4.52 -1.19
N SER A 101 -16.17 4.59 -2.52
CA SER A 101 -15.01 5.14 -3.22
C SER A 101 -15.39 6.39 -4.00
N ARG A 102 -14.49 7.38 -4.03
CA ARG A 102 -14.66 8.61 -4.83
C ARG A 102 -13.31 9.12 -5.34
N ILE A 103 -13.34 9.93 -6.40
CA ILE A 103 -12.18 10.70 -6.82
C ILE A 103 -12.16 12.02 -6.04
N VAL A 104 -11.04 12.28 -5.38
CA VAL A 104 -10.86 13.50 -4.55
C VAL A 104 -9.89 14.50 -5.18
N GLY A 105 -9.20 14.12 -6.26
CA GLY A 105 -8.32 15.03 -6.97
C GLY A 105 -7.86 14.48 -8.32
N ALA A 106 -7.68 15.39 -9.27
CA ALA A 106 -7.13 15.09 -10.59
C ALA A 106 -6.29 16.27 -11.06
N TRP A 107 -4.99 16.03 -11.31
CA TRP A 107 -4.04 17.07 -11.72
C TRP A 107 -3.41 16.73 -13.05
N ASP A 108 -3.51 17.70 -13.98
CA ASP A 108 -2.96 17.59 -15.32
C ASP A 108 -1.50 18.09 -15.34
N LYS A 109 -0.57 17.23 -15.72
CA LYS A 109 0.84 17.61 -15.87
C LYS A 109 1.17 18.16 -17.25
N GLY A 110 0.16 18.25 -18.12
CA GLY A 110 0.26 18.69 -19.50
C GLY A 110 0.38 17.56 -20.52
N PRO A 111 0.16 17.86 -21.80
CA PRO A 111 0.24 16.88 -22.87
C PRO A 111 1.56 16.09 -22.85
N GLY A 112 1.48 14.76 -22.86
CA GLY A 112 2.64 13.87 -22.82
C GLY A 112 3.38 13.80 -21.49
N LYS A 113 2.92 14.50 -20.43
CA LYS A 113 3.54 14.51 -19.09
C LYS A 113 2.75 13.75 -18.04
N GLY A 114 1.58 13.23 -18.42
CA GLY A 114 0.73 12.39 -17.55
C GLY A 114 -0.20 13.19 -16.63
N ALA A 115 -0.88 12.45 -15.77
CA ALA A 115 -1.86 12.95 -14.82
C ALA A 115 -1.67 12.29 -13.45
N VAL A 116 -2.01 13.00 -12.38
CA VAL A 116 -2.13 12.43 -11.03
C VAL A 116 -3.60 12.36 -10.67
N ILE A 117 -4.09 11.17 -10.37
CA ILE A 117 -5.46 10.95 -9.91
C ILE A 117 -5.41 10.44 -8.47
N VAL A 118 -6.18 11.05 -7.59
CA VAL A 118 -6.28 10.65 -6.18
C VAL A 118 -7.68 10.16 -5.90
N SER A 119 -7.77 8.95 -5.38
CA SER A 119 -9.01 8.34 -4.90
C SER A 119 -8.99 8.20 -3.38
N GLU A 120 -10.18 8.27 -2.79
CA GLU A 120 -10.45 7.96 -1.40
C GLU A 120 -11.49 6.86 -1.32
N THR A 121 -11.22 5.86 -0.50
CA THR A 121 -12.17 4.79 -0.18
C THR A 121 -12.38 4.78 1.34
N THR A 122 -13.60 4.97 1.78
CA THR A 122 -14.00 4.77 3.17
C THR A 122 -14.61 3.38 3.32
N LEU A 123 -14.23 2.70 4.39
CA LEU A 123 -14.82 1.42 4.78
C LEU A 123 -15.60 1.62 6.08
N THR A 124 -16.88 1.23 6.07
CA THR A 124 -17.69 1.17 7.27
C THR A 124 -17.86 -0.28 7.71
N ASP A 125 -17.92 -0.50 9.02
CA ASP A 125 -18.12 -1.83 9.58
C ASP A 125 -19.60 -2.27 9.52
N GLU A 126 -19.90 -3.45 10.03
CA GLU A 126 -21.26 -4.02 10.08
C GLU A 126 -22.26 -3.17 10.86
N ALA A 127 -21.78 -2.32 11.78
CA ALA A 127 -22.61 -1.36 12.51
C ALA A 127 -22.83 -0.04 11.74
N GLY A 128 -22.22 0.10 10.55
CA GLY A 128 -22.27 1.34 9.76
C GLY A 128 -21.32 2.43 10.26
N GLU A 129 -20.42 2.11 11.20
CA GLU A 129 -19.46 3.08 11.73
C GLU A 129 -18.18 3.09 10.88
N LEU A 130 -17.57 4.27 10.73
CA LEU A 130 -16.34 4.44 9.97
C LEU A 130 -15.22 3.60 10.61
N PHE A 131 -14.66 2.70 9.80
CA PHE A 131 -13.63 1.75 10.21
C PHE A 131 -12.26 2.20 9.71
N LEU A 132 -12.15 2.48 8.40
CA LEU A 132 -10.90 2.85 7.74
C LEU A 132 -11.14 3.95 6.71
N THR A 133 -10.12 4.77 6.45
CA THR A 133 -10.03 5.62 5.25
C THR A 133 -8.76 5.29 4.51
N ILE A 134 -8.88 4.97 3.22
CA ILE A 134 -7.78 4.62 2.33
C ILE A 134 -7.68 5.67 1.24
N THR A 135 -6.57 6.38 1.17
CA THR A 135 -6.26 7.31 0.08
C THR A 135 -5.17 6.72 -0.80
N GLY A 136 -5.39 6.73 -2.10
CA GLY A 136 -4.41 6.26 -3.08
C GLY A 136 -4.24 7.26 -4.20
N SER A 137 -3.00 7.48 -4.64
CA SER A 137 -2.71 8.22 -5.86
C SER A 137 -2.21 7.29 -6.95
N MET A 138 -2.58 7.58 -8.19
CA MET A 138 -2.11 6.93 -9.40
C MET A 138 -1.46 7.97 -10.30
N PHE A 139 -0.33 7.62 -10.91
CA PHE A 139 0.27 8.42 -11.96
C PHE A 139 -0.02 7.77 -13.32
N ALA A 140 -0.92 8.39 -14.07
CA ALA A 140 -1.36 7.96 -15.41
C ALA A 140 -0.47 8.64 -16.46
N ARG A 141 0.60 7.96 -16.88
CA ARG A 141 1.67 8.52 -17.74
C ARG A 141 1.19 8.99 -19.10
N GLY A 142 0.16 8.34 -19.62
CA GLY A 142 -0.38 8.61 -20.96
C GLY A 142 -1.49 9.66 -21.02
N ASP A 143 -2.00 10.12 -19.88
CA ASP A 143 -3.29 10.80 -19.80
C ASP A 143 -3.22 12.27 -19.43
N GLY A 144 -2.11 12.96 -19.74
CA GLY A 144 -1.99 14.41 -19.56
C GLY A 144 -2.64 15.20 -20.72
N GLY A 145 -3.01 16.46 -20.46
CA GLY A 145 -3.62 17.35 -21.46
C GLY A 145 -5.15 17.39 -21.40
N PHE A 146 -5.77 16.99 -20.29
CA PHE A 146 -7.22 17.00 -20.11
C PHE A 146 -7.79 18.32 -19.57
N GLY A 147 -6.92 19.33 -19.29
CA GLY A 147 -7.34 20.68 -18.89
C GLY A 147 -7.64 20.85 -17.40
N GLY A 148 -7.25 19.90 -16.56
CA GLY A 148 -7.32 20.06 -15.11
C GLY A 148 -6.22 20.96 -14.53
N PRO A 149 -6.25 21.27 -13.20
CA PRO A 149 -5.21 22.05 -12.54
C PRO A 149 -3.86 21.33 -12.59
N SER A 150 -2.77 22.09 -12.71
CA SER A 150 -1.40 21.54 -12.67
C SER A 150 -0.80 21.54 -11.27
N GLU A 151 -1.32 22.35 -10.36
CA GLU A 151 -0.83 22.60 -9.00
C GLU A 151 -1.91 22.32 -7.94
N GLY A 152 -1.52 22.37 -6.66
CA GLY A 152 -2.44 22.16 -5.53
C GLY A 152 -2.52 20.70 -5.07
N GLN A 153 -1.56 19.86 -5.46
CA GLN A 153 -1.42 18.55 -4.87
C GLN A 153 -0.97 18.66 -3.42
N PRO A 154 -1.40 17.73 -2.53
CA PRO A 154 -0.87 17.66 -1.18
C PRO A 154 0.65 17.49 -1.18
N GLU A 155 1.34 18.24 -0.30
CA GLU A 155 2.78 18.09 -0.14
C GLU A 155 3.12 16.72 0.45
N PRO A 156 4.11 15.99 -0.11
CA PRO A 156 4.56 14.72 0.44
C PRO A 156 5.18 14.93 1.84
N HIS A 157 5.05 13.91 2.70
CA HIS A 157 5.73 13.95 3.99
C HIS A 157 7.25 14.05 3.80
N ALA A 158 7.89 15.02 4.46
CA ALA A 158 9.35 15.13 4.46
C ALA A 158 9.95 14.22 5.53
N VAL A 159 10.83 13.30 5.14
CA VAL A 159 11.61 12.51 6.09
C VAL A 159 12.77 13.35 6.65
N PRO A 160 13.23 13.11 7.91
CA PRO A 160 14.35 13.82 8.48
C PRO A 160 15.64 13.63 7.67
N THR A 161 16.49 14.66 7.63
CA THR A 161 17.81 14.61 6.94
C THR A 161 18.93 14.06 7.83
N ARG A 162 18.68 13.87 9.13
CA ARG A 162 19.61 13.23 10.07
C ARG A 162 19.75 11.74 9.78
N ALA A 163 20.77 11.10 10.29
CA ALA A 163 20.88 9.64 10.22
C ALA A 163 19.64 8.96 10.82
N PRO A 164 19.23 7.81 10.29
CA PRO A 164 18.10 7.05 10.85
C PRO A 164 18.41 6.60 12.26
N ASP A 165 17.37 6.58 13.12
CA ASP A 165 17.49 6.08 14.48
C ASP A 165 17.64 4.55 14.51
N GLN A 166 17.00 3.88 13.53
CA GLN A 166 17.08 2.43 13.32
C GLN A 166 17.08 2.13 11.82
N SER A 167 17.74 1.04 11.43
CA SER A 167 17.66 0.46 10.10
C SER A 167 17.37 -1.03 10.23
N VAL A 168 16.32 -1.49 9.57
CA VAL A 168 15.84 -2.88 9.67
C VAL A 168 15.95 -3.55 8.31
N ASP A 169 16.68 -4.65 8.23
CA ASP A 169 16.79 -5.48 7.04
C ASP A 169 15.74 -6.58 7.07
N ILE A 170 14.86 -6.59 6.06
CA ILE A 170 13.81 -7.59 5.91
C ILE A 170 14.05 -8.32 4.58
N PRO A 171 14.59 -9.55 4.62
CA PRO A 171 14.78 -10.35 3.42
C PRO A 171 13.42 -10.79 2.85
N THR A 172 13.28 -10.72 1.53
CA THR A 172 12.11 -11.27 0.85
C THR A 172 12.44 -12.66 0.30
N ARG A 173 11.42 -13.53 0.25
CA ARG A 173 11.56 -14.87 -0.33
C ARG A 173 11.50 -14.78 -1.87
N PRO A 174 12.20 -15.66 -2.62
CA PRO A 174 12.11 -15.72 -4.08
C PRO A 174 10.68 -15.97 -4.60
N ASP A 175 9.84 -16.65 -3.81
CA ASP A 175 8.44 -16.97 -4.12
C ASP A 175 7.42 -16.04 -3.45
N GLN A 176 7.87 -14.97 -2.78
CA GLN A 176 7.00 -14.12 -1.96
C GLN A 176 5.85 -13.48 -2.75
N ALA A 177 6.08 -13.06 -3.98
CA ALA A 177 5.04 -12.51 -4.83
C ALA A 177 3.93 -13.53 -5.14
N LEU A 178 4.26 -14.84 -5.22
CA LEU A 178 3.28 -15.91 -5.46
C LEU A 178 2.36 -16.15 -4.26
N ILE A 179 2.84 -15.89 -3.05
CA ILE A 179 2.03 -15.92 -1.83
C ILE A 179 1.21 -14.64 -1.72
N TYR A 180 1.86 -13.46 -1.84
CA TYR A 180 1.22 -12.17 -1.64
C TYR A 180 0.07 -11.91 -2.62
N ARG A 181 0.18 -12.35 -3.90
CA ARG A 181 -0.90 -12.22 -4.88
C ARG A 181 -2.23 -12.84 -4.46
N MET A 182 -2.22 -13.76 -3.49
CA MET A 182 -3.43 -14.37 -2.94
C MET A 182 -4.26 -13.38 -2.10
N SER A 183 -3.68 -12.25 -1.70
CA SER A 183 -4.36 -11.18 -0.97
C SER A 183 -5.15 -10.20 -1.85
N GLY A 184 -5.35 -10.51 -3.15
CA GLY A 184 -6.23 -9.75 -4.04
C GLY A 184 -5.61 -9.41 -5.39
N ASP A 185 -4.39 -8.88 -5.43
CA ASP A 185 -3.75 -8.46 -6.68
C ASP A 185 -3.22 -9.67 -7.48
N ARG A 186 -3.97 -10.03 -8.52
CA ARG A 186 -3.65 -11.15 -9.42
C ARG A 186 -2.92 -10.71 -10.68
N ASN A 187 -2.44 -9.46 -10.77
CA ASN A 187 -1.73 -8.96 -11.93
C ASN A 187 -0.56 -9.90 -12.33
N PRO A 188 -0.54 -10.40 -13.58
CA PRO A 188 0.48 -11.34 -14.02
C PRO A 188 1.90 -10.75 -14.04
N LEU A 189 2.07 -9.43 -13.97
CA LEU A 189 3.36 -8.76 -13.81
C LEU A 189 4.18 -9.30 -12.61
N HIS A 190 3.50 -9.82 -11.61
CA HIS A 190 4.11 -10.32 -10.38
C HIS A 190 4.41 -11.82 -10.39
N CYS A 191 4.05 -12.55 -11.46
CA CYS A 191 4.23 -14.00 -11.51
C CYS A 191 4.60 -14.56 -12.89
N ASP A 192 4.31 -13.84 -13.99
CA ASP A 192 4.58 -14.32 -15.35
C ASP A 192 5.84 -13.64 -15.91
N PRO A 193 6.92 -14.43 -16.19
CA PRO A 193 8.15 -13.90 -16.74
C PRO A 193 8.00 -13.27 -18.13
N ALA A 194 7.06 -13.74 -18.95
CA ALA A 194 6.85 -13.18 -20.29
C ALA A 194 6.20 -11.80 -20.20
N ILE A 195 5.21 -11.65 -19.31
CA ILE A 195 4.57 -10.36 -19.05
C ILE A 195 5.55 -9.37 -18.42
N ALA A 196 6.36 -9.81 -17.45
CA ALA A 196 7.38 -8.96 -16.84
C ALA A 196 8.37 -8.42 -17.88
N LYS A 197 8.86 -9.29 -18.78
CA LYS A 197 9.77 -8.89 -19.87
C LYS A 197 9.11 -7.93 -20.85
N ALA A 198 7.85 -8.16 -21.21
CA ALA A 198 7.08 -7.25 -22.07
C ALA A 198 6.87 -5.87 -21.43
N ALA A 199 6.79 -5.81 -20.10
CA ALA A 199 6.72 -4.57 -19.32
C ALA A 199 8.10 -3.91 -19.07
N GLY A 200 9.20 -4.49 -19.59
CA GLY A 200 10.56 -3.93 -19.47
C GLY A 200 11.32 -4.36 -18.21
N PHE A 201 10.81 -5.35 -17.46
CA PHE A 201 11.50 -5.89 -16.29
C PHE A 201 12.26 -7.19 -16.62
N PRO A 202 13.42 -7.45 -16.01
CA PRO A 202 14.19 -8.67 -16.27
C PRO A 202 13.50 -9.94 -15.74
N ARG A 203 12.61 -9.81 -14.75
CA ARG A 203 11.84 -10.87 -14.10
C ARG A 203 10.61 -10.27 -13.40
N PRO A 204 9.64 -11.10 -12.94
CA PRO A 204 8.49 -10.61 -12.15
C PRO A 204 8.93 -9.77 -10.96
N ILE A 205 8.21 -8.67 -10.74
CA ILE A 205 8.46 -7.75 -9.63
C ILE A 205 7.58 -8.09 -8.42
N LEU A 206 8.01 -7.70 -7.22
CA LEU A 206 7.19 -7.77 -6.02
C LEU A 206 6.08 -6.70 -6.10
N HIS A 207 4.91 -7.00 -5.55
CA HIS A 207 3.82 -6.03 -5.47
C HIS A 207 4.25 -4.80 -4.67
N GLY A 208 3.90 -3.61 -5.15
CA GLY A 208 4.12 -2.37 -4.42
C GLY A 208 3.49 -2.41 -3.03
N MET A 209 2.25 -2.91 -2.93
CA MET A 209 1.54 -3.07 -1.66
C MET A 209 2.17 -4.11 -0.72
N CYS A 210 2.92 -5.09 -1.23
CA CYS A 210 3.74 -5.97 -0.40
C CYS A 210 4.91 -5.19 0.22
N THR A 211 5.62 -4.39 -0.58
CA THR A 211 6.70 -3.52 -0.09
C THR A 211 6.17 -2.51 0.95
N TYR A 212 4.99 -1.94 0.71
CA TYR A 212 4.28 -1.10 1.67
C TYR A 212 3.98 -1.84 2.98
N GLY A 213 3.48 -3.07 2.91
CA GLY A 213 3.23 -3.92 4.08
C GLY A 213 4.53 -4.26 4.85
N ILE A 214 5.64 -4.46 4.14
CA ILE A 214 6.96 -4.70 4.76
C ILE A 214 7.45 -3.47 5.53
N THR A 215 7.20 -2.24 5.05
CA THR A 215 7.53 -1.04 5.85
C THR A 215 6.67 -0.94 7.13
N CYS A 216 5.40 -1.34 7.06
CA CYS A 216 4.55 -1.46 8.25
C CYS A 216 5.07 -2.52 9.23
N ARG A 217 5.51 -3.69 8.74
CA ARG A 217 6.15 -4.73 9.57
C ARG A 217 7.39 -4.18 10.28
N ALA A 218 8.24 -3.42 9.59
CA ALA A 218 9.42 -2.79 10.21
C ALA A 218 9.04 -1.87 11.38
N VAL A 219 8.01 -1.02 11.22
CA VAL A 219 7.51 -0.16 12.30
C VAL A 219 6.87 -0.98 13.42
N LEU A 220 6.09 -2.01 13.06
CA LEU A 220 5.38 -2.88 13.99
C LEU A 220 6.36 -3.57 14.96
N GLN A 221 7.44 -4.15 14.43
CA GLN A 221 8.45 -4.84 15.25
C GLN A 221 9.33 -3.88 16.04
N THR A 222 9.67 -2.69 15.48
CA THR A 222 10.69 -1.80 16.08
C THR A 222 10.09 -0.86 17.12
N TYR A 223 8.90 -0.30 16.85
CA TYR A 223 8.34 0.78 17.69
C TYR A 223 6.95 0.50 18.25
N ALA A 224 6.21 -0.46 17.70
CA ALA A 224 4.88 -0.82 18.20
C ALA A 224 4.88 -2.04 19.14
N GLY A 225 6.01 -2.75 19.29
CA GLY A 225 6.10 -3.95 20.14
C GLY A 225 5.14 -5.07 19.70
N TYR A 226 4.95 -5.23 18.37
CA TYR A 226 4.02 -6.19 17.78
C TYR A 226 2.55 -5.99 18.23
N ASP A 227 2.20 -4.75 18.63
CA ASP A 227 0.82 -4.36 18.91
C ASP A 227 0.25 -3.56 17.71
N PRO A 228 -0.57 -4.17 16.84
CA PRO A 228 -1.15 -3.52 15.67
C PRO A 228 -2.18 -2.45 16.04
N THR A 229 -2.74 -2.45 17.26
CA THR A 229 -3.77 -1.51 17.68
C THR A 229 -3.22 -0.08 17.88
N ARG A 230 -1.91 0.05 17.98
CA ARG A 230 -1.23 1.34 18.12
C ARG A 230 -1.20 2.16 16.84
N PHE A 231 -1.46 1.57 15.69
CA PHE A 231 -1.43 2.29 14.42
C PHE A 231 -2.64 3.21 14.28
N LYS A 232 -2.38 4.51 14.04
CA LYS A 232 -3.39 5.51 13.68
C LYS A 232 -3.39 5.81 12.19
N SER A 233 -2.22 5.79 11.56
CA SER A 233 -2.10 5.87 10.12
C SER A 233 -0.77 5.28 9.64
N HIS A 234 -0.75 4.88 8.36
CA HIS A 234 0.47 4.47 7.66
C HIS A 234 0.38 4.98 6.23
N GLN A 235 1.41 5.67 5.75
CA GLN A 235 1.47 6.21 4.39
C GLN A 235 2.86 6.07 3.78
N ALA A 236 2.93 5.92 2.48
CA ALA A 236 4.19 5.86 1.75
C ALA A 236 4.01 6.18 0.26
N ARG A 237 5.10 6.62 -0.38
CA ARG A 237 5.21 6.82 -1.82
C ARG A 237 6.07 5.74 -2.45
N PHE A 238 5.57 5.15 -3.53
CA PHE A 238 6.33 4.18 -4.33
C PHE A 238 7.31 4.88 -5.26
N SER A 239 8.55 4.38 -5.36
CA SER A 239 9.57 5.05 -6.17
C SER A 239 10.33 4.13 -7.12
N ALA A 240 10.51 2.86 -6.79
CA ALA A 240 11.16 1.88 -7.66
C ALA A 240 10.66 0.45 -7.37
N PRO A 241 10.76 -0.47 -8.32
CA PRO A 241 10.36 -1.87 -8.12
C PRO A 241 11.33 -2.62 -7.21
N VAL A 242 10.78 -3.60 -6.48
CA VAL A 242 11.51 -4.63 -5.74
C VAL A 242 11.40 -5.95 -6.50
N PHE A 243 12.45 -6.74 -6.51
CA PHE A 243 12.41 -8.10 -7.05
C PHE A 243 12.37 -9.12 -5.90
N PRO A 244 11.49 -10.13 -5.97
CA PRO A 244 11.46 -11.20 -4.97
C PRO A 244 12.84 -11.81 -4.76
N GLY A 245 13.24 -12.02 -3.49
CA GLY A 245 14.59 -12.47 -3.10
C GLY A 245 15.55 -11.35 -2.72
N GLU A 246 15.19 -10.06 -2.95
CA GLU A 246 15.98 -8.93 -2.45
C GLU A 246 15.70 -8.65 -0.98
N THR A 247 16.68 -8.05 -0.30
CA THR A 247 16.51 -7.56 1.07
C THR A 247 16.07 -6.09 1.04
N ILE A 248 14.95 -5.81 1.68
CA ILE A 248 14.43 -4.46 1.86
C ILE A 248 14.98 -3.92 3.18
N THR A 249 15.81 -2.88 3.11
CA THR A 249 16.26 -2.13 4.29
C THR A 249 15.32 -0.97 4.52
N VAL A 250 14.69 -0.93 5.69
CA VAL A 250 13.81 0.16 6.11
C VAL A 250 14.56 1.03 7.11
N ASP A 251 14.84 2.27 6.72
CA ASP A 251 15.42 3.29 7.58
C ASP A 251 14.29 4.03 8.31
N LEU A 252 14.40 4.18 9.62
CA LEU A 252 13.34 4.64 10.50
C LEU A 252 13.82 5.83 11.35
N TRP A 253 13.00 6.88 11.45
CA TRP A 253 13.20 8.05 12.31
C TRP A 253 11.99 8.22 13.22
N LYS A 254 12.24 8.36 14.53
CA LYS A 254 11.18 8.53 15.52
C LYS A 254 11.18 9.95 16.07
N ASP A 255 10.08 10.66 15.89
CA ASP A 255 9.82 11.98 16.44
C ASP A 255 8.46 11.97 17.16
N GLY A 256 8.50 11.67 18.48
CA GLY A 256 7.29 11.46 19.28
C GLY A 256 6.48 10.25 18.79
N ASP A 257 5.23 10.48 18.42
CA ASP A 257 4.31 9.46 17.89
C ASP A 257 4.46 9.24 16.38
N VAL A 258 5.26 10.07 15.70
CA VAL A 258 5.52 9.98 14.28
C VAL A 258 6.77 9.16 14.01
N ILE A 259 6.62 8.12 13.19
CA ILE A 259 7.73 7.36 12.65
C ILE A 259 7.83 7.67 11.16
N SER A 260 8.84 8.43 10.77
CA SER A 260 9.18 8.64 9.36
C SER A 260 9.99 7.45 8.85
N PHE A 261 9.87 7.11 7.57
CA PHE A 261 10.65 6.01 7.01
C PHE A 261 10.91 6.16 5.50
N GLU A 262 11.98 5.52 5.07
CA GLU A 262 12.28 5.20 3.68
C GLU A 262 12.68 3.73 3.57
N ALA A 263 12.50 3.12 2.39
CA ALA A 263 12.96 1.77 2.16
C ALA A 263 13.85 1.71 0.91
N ARG A 264 14.91 0.93 0.99
CA ARG A 264 15.92 0.82 -0.09
C ARG A 264 16.39 -0.62 -0.28
N ILE A 265 16.90 -0.90 -1.46
CA ILE A 265 17.63 -2.13 -1.78
C ILE A 265 19.10 -1.76 -1.84
N LYS A 266 19.88 -2.18 -0.83
CA LYS A 266 21.30 -1.83 -0.68
C LYS A 266 22.12 -2.30 -1.88
N GLU A 267 21.88 -3.53 -2.33
CA GLU A 267 22.62 -4.18 -3.42
C GLU A 267 22.48 -3.43 -4.76
N ARG A 268 21.36 -2.76 -4.98
CA ARG A 268 21.11 -1.97 -6.20
C ARG A 268 21.31 -0.46 -5.99
N GLY A 269 21.50 0.01 -4.76
CA GLY A 269 21.62 1.43 -4.45
C GLY A 269 20.36 2.24 -4.79
N VAL A 270 19.16 1.63 -4.70
CA VAL A 270 17.89 2.29 -5.06
C VAL A 270 16.96 2.42 -3.87
N THR A 271 16.29 3.56 -3.77
CA THR A 271 15.19 3.77 -2.82
C THR A 271 13.88 3.33 -3.48
N VAL A 272 13.15 2.44 -2.82
CA VAL A 272 11.92 1.81 -3.32
C VAL A 272 10.66 2.40 -2.70
N ILE A 273 10.76 2.91 -1.46
CA ILE A 273 9.71 3.67 -0.75
C ILE A 273 10.31 4.97 -0.26
N LYS A 274 9.59 6.08 -0.47
CA LYS A 274 9.91 7.43 -0.02
C LYS A 274 8.77 8.04 0.78
N ASN A 275 9.07 9.13 1.49
CA ASN A 275 8.06 9.96 2.16
C ASN A 275 7.17 9.18 3.12
N GLY A 276 7.69 8.09 3.67
CA GLY A 276 6.97 7.21 4.57
C GLY A 276 6.68 7.88 5.92
N LYS A 277 5.46 7.68 6.42
CA LYS A 277 5.00 8.17 7.73
C LYS A 277 4.05 7.18 8.36
N THR A 278 4.33 6.80 9.58
CA THR A 278 3.40 6.11 10.48
C THR A 278 3.11 7.01 11.67
N VAL A 279 1.86 7.07 12.09
CA VAL A 279 1.47 7.68 13.37
C VAL A 279 1.03 6.55 14.30
N LEU A 280 1.67 6.47 15.46
CA LEU A 280 1.33 5.52 16.53
C LEU A 280 0.52 6.23 17.63
N ALA A 281 -0.19 5.44 18.48
CA ALA A 281 -0.80 5.91 19.72
C ALA A 281 0.11 5.64 20.91
#